data_3d80b5a030fe4cdef90e866085b71c63
#
_entry.id   3d80b5a030fe4cdef90e866085b71c63
#
_cell.length_a   1.000
_cell.length_b   1.000
_cell.length_c   1.000
_cell.angle_alpha   90.00
_cell.angle_beta   90.00
_cell.angle_gamma   90.00
#
_symmetry.space_group_name_H-M   'P 1'
#
loop_
_entity.id
_entity.type
_entity.pdbx_description
1 polymer ?
#
loop_
_entity_poly.entity_id
_entity_poly.type
_entity_poly.pdbx_seq_one_letter_code
_entity_poly.pdbx_strand_id
1 'polypeptide(L)'
;MTIAMLTVSMASAQIPTGYYDSLKGKKGAELKTAVYNIIKNAKVLSYGSGNGSTWSGFYTTDNDNGYVVDRYSNEKRKFGSKGSVVSGMNIEHSFPKSWWGGSSTQAYKDLYNLMPSDAKANSSKSNYGMGVVVKVSYENGCIKVGDGADGFKVWEPSEHWKGDFSRGYMYMATAYQDYKYDNNEAKHSLTTGAYPTLKEWAYKLYIKWAKEDRPDKQEINRNEEVYKIQGNRNPYIDFPNLMEYVWGDSVNYAFDPTTTMKSTDYQSGGGSTPDTPDTPDTPGADVDTIYSVNYKSSEGNCTINDVTIPSAGTYVWLNTSDYGWKATGYISGKNYASESYLLLPEINLTGYSKATLSFQHSLKFCTEAEKYLSVEVTCDGATTSLDGINWPAGTNWTPVKSGDIDLSSYVGKKIQIAFHYTSDTSVAGTWEIFNAIISGVKTADCIPTILFDVTRPYEVYDMNGHRLNANETHRGMIIIRQGNNAWKIVKQ
;
A
#
# COMPACT_ATOMS: atom_id res chain seq x y z
N MET A 1 17.99 40.16 16.56
CA MET A 1 16.75 39.37 16.67
C MET A 1 17.02 37.99 16.01
N THR A 2 17.42 37.02 16.83
CA THR A 2 17.90 35.73 16.36
C THR A 2 16.68 34.82 16.27
N ILE A 3 16.28 34.42 15.06
CA ILE A 3 15.20 33.46 14.82
C ILE A 3 15.78 32.07 15.07
N ALA A 4 15.41 31.47 16.19
CA ALA A 4 15.68 30.08 16.44
C ALA A 4 14.72 29.24 15.58
N MET A 5 15.23 28.59 14.51
CA MET A 5 14.53 27.54 13.81
C MET A 5 14.45 26.31 14.74
N LEU A 6 13.27 26.07 15.29
CA LEU A 6 12.94 24.78 15.90
C LEU A 6 12.85 23.75 14.76
N THR A 7 13.89 22.95 14.59
CA THR A 7 13.80 21.71 13.82
C THR A 7 13.01 20.72 14.63
N VAL A 8 11.72 20.56 14.31
CA VAL A 8 10.93 19.41 14.80
C VAL A 8 11.50 18.18 14.11
N SER A 9 12.37 17.46 14.81
CA SER A 9 12.77 16.09 14.44
C SER A 9 11.52 15.22 14.53
N MET A 10 10.95 14.86 13.40
CA MET A 10 9.94 13.80 13.35
C MET A 10 10.64 12.51 13.77
N ALA A 11 10.36 12.03 14.99
CA ALA A 11 10.79 10.70 15.40
C ALA A 11 10.14 9.71 14.43
N SER A 12 10.94 9.01 13.64
CA SER A 12 10.50 7.89 12.80
C SER A 12 9.82 6.87 13.70
N ALA A 13 8.64 6.38 13.30
CA ALA A 13 7.97 5.27 13.96
C ALA A 13 8.92 4.08 14.01
N GLN A 14 9.36 3.70 15.20
CA GLN A 14 10.35 2.65 15.36
C GLN A 14 9.83 1.52 16.23
N ILE A 15 9.76 0.32 15.66
CA ILE A 15 9.44 -0.89 16.40
C ILE A 15 10.53 -1.09 17.47
N PRO A 16 10.19 -1.25 18.77
CA PRO A 16 11.18 -1.47 19.81
C PRO A 16 12.02 -2.71 19.55
N THR A 17 13.32 -2.60 19.79
CA THR A 17 14.26 -3.73 19.62
C THR A 17 13.78 -4.95 20.39
N GLY A 18 13.72 -6.11 19.74
CA GLY A 18 13.30 -7.37 20.34
C GLY A 18 11.80 -7.54 20.55
N TYR A 19 10.96 -6.54 20.23
CA TYR A 19 9.52 -6.60 20.50
C TYR A 19 8.84 -7.80 19.83
N TYR A 20 9.29 -8.21 18.66
CA TYR A 20 8.75 -9.31 17.87
C TYR A 20 9.65 -10.55 17.78
N ASP A 21 10.73 -10.63 18.55
CA ASP A 21 11.71 -11.75 18.46
C ASP A 21 11.07 -13.13 18.69
N SER A 22 10.02 -13.19 19.53
CA SER A 22 9.30 -14.43 19.81
C SER A 22 8.49 -14.97 18.62
N LEU A 23 8.32 -14.20 17.54
CA LEU A 23 7.65 -14.65 16.32
C LEU A 23 8.57 -15.46 15.40
N LYS A 24 9.89 -15.35 15.57
CA LYS A 24 10.86 -15.98 14.69
C LYS A 24 10.69 -17.50 14.62
N GLY A 25 10.64 -18.02 13.40
CA GLY A 25 10.53 -19.46 13.12
C GLY A 25 9.10 -20.02 13.24
N LYS A 26 8.11 -19.21 13.66
CA LYS A 26 6.73 -19.66 13.84
C LYS A 26 5.91 -19.50 12.57
N LYS A 27 4.83 -20.28 12.46
CA LYS A 27 3.93 -20.30 11.29
C LYS A 27 2.50 -20.61 11.68
N GLY A 28 1.54 -20.21 10.85
CA GLY A 28 0.11 -20.54 10.99
C GLY A 28 -0.44 -20.30 12.39
N ALA A 29 -1.07 -21.30 12.97
CA ALA A 29 -1.70 -21.24 14.30
C ALA A 29 -0.70 -20.94 15.42
N GLU A 30 0.52 -21.48 15.35
CA GLU A 30 1.57 -21.18 16.32
C GLU A 30 2.01 -19.71 16.24
N LEU A 31 2.16 -19.18 15.04
CA LEU A 31 2.49 -17.78 14.82
C LEU A 31 1.38 -16.87 15.36
N LYS A 32 0.11 -17.16 15.07
CA LYS A 32 -1.03 -16.39 15.59
C LYS A 32 -1.04 -16.37 17.12
N THR A 33 -0.79 -17.52 17.76
CA THR A 33 -0.70 -17.63 19.23
C THR A 33 0.48 -16.83 19.79
N ALA A 34 1.62 -16.81 19.10
CA ALA A 34 2.77 -15.99 19.50
C ALA A 34 2.45 -14.47 19.37
N VAL A 35 1.79 -14.07 18.31
CA VAL A 35 1.29 -12.69 18.14
C VAL A 35 0.34 -12.34 19.28
N TYR A 36 -0.66 -13.18 19.57
CA TYR A 36 -1.58 -13.00 20.69
C TYR A 36 -0.84 -12.76 22.02
N ASN A 37 0.20 -13.53 22.31
CA ASN A 37 0.95 -13.40 23.55
C ASN A 37 1.68 -12.07 23.69
N ILE A 38 2.04 -11.42 22.58
CA ILE A 38 2.66 -10.09 22.57
C ILE A 38 1.59 -9.00 22.81
N ILE A 39 0.42 -9.12 22.15
CA ILE A 39 -0.53 -8.00 22.04
C ILE A 39 -1.72 -8.04 23.01
N LYS A 40 -1.97 -9.17 23.69
CA LYS A 40 -3.14 -9.41 24.54
C LYS A 40 -3.29 -8.49 25.75
N ASN A 41 -2.22 -7.84 26.19
CA ASN A 41 -2.21 -6.98 27.37
C ASN A 41 -2.06 -5.50 26.95
N ALA A 42 -3.17 -4.80 26.79
CA ALA A 42 -3.20 -3.38 26.49
C ALA A 42 -3.56 -2.55 27.74
N LYS A 43 -2.87 -1.42 27.94
CA LYS A 43 -3.24 -0.42 28.95
C LYS A 43 -4.29 0.51 28.35
N VAL A 44 -5.56 0.14 28.48
CA VAL A 44 -6.64 0.88 27.84
C VAL A 44 -7.05 2.12 28.64
N LEU A 45 -7.46 3.17 27.91
CA LEU A 45 -8.02 4.38 28.48
C LEU A 45 -9.44 4.15 29.03
N SER A 46 -9.94 5.06 29.84
CA SER A 46 -11.36 5.07 30.23
C SER A 46 -12.23 5.34 29.01
N TYR A 47 -13.32 4.59 28.87
CA TYR A 47 -14.25 4.82 27.75
C TYR A 47 -15.03 6.12 27.94
N GLY A 48 -15.17 6.91 26.89
CA GLY A 48 -15.93 8.15 26.88
C GLY A 48 -15.07 9.41 26.73
N SER A 49 -15.48 10.48 27.39
CA SER A 49 -14.87 11.81 27.31
C SER A 49 -14.16 12.20 28.61
N GLY A 50 -13.34 13.25 28.57
CA GLY A 50 -12.55 13.76 29.67
C GLY A 50 -11.06 13.41 29.55
N ASN A 51 -10.26 13.82 30.52
CA ASN A 51 -8.84 13.53 30.57
C ASN A 51 -8.59 12.03 30.81
N GLY A 52 -7.66 11.43 30.07
CA GLY A 52 -7.36 10.00 30.15
C GLY A 52 -8.47 9.08 29.60
N SER A 53 -9.36 9.62 28.78
CA SER A 53 -10.47 8.91 28.13
C SER A 53 -10.19 8.60 26.67
N THR A 54 -11.10 7.85 26.02
CA THR A 54 -11.06 7.55 24.58
C THR A 54 -10.95 8.81 23.72
N TRP A 55 -11.74 9.86 24.00
CA TRP A 55 -11.66 11.13 23.27
C TRP A 55 -10.33 11.86 23.48
N SER A 56 -9.71 11.69 24.65
CA SER A 56 -8.34 12.16 24.89
C SER A 56 -7.29 11.37 24.07
N GLY A 57 -7.54 10.08 23.87
CA GLY A 57 -6.74 9.23 22.98
C GLY A 57 -6.87 9.67 21.52
N PHE A 58 -8.09 9.80 21.00
CA PHE A 58 -8.37 10.26 19.63
C PHE A 58 -7.74 11.60 19.28
N TYR A 59 -7.72 12.53 20.25
CA TYR A 59 -7.02 13.80 20.07
C TYR A 59 -5.52 13.64 19.71
N THR A 60 -4.93 12.50 20.03
CA THR A 60 -3.54 12.18 19.72
C THR A 60 -3.42 11.22 18.53
N THR A 61 -4.27 10.19 18.49
CA THR A 61 -4.15 9.08 17.51
C THR A 61 -4.87 9.34 16.19
N ASP A 62 -5.91 10.16 16.18
CA ASP A 62 -6.80 10.38 15.03
C ASP A 62 -6.93 11.88 14.70
N ASN A 63 -5.83 12.62 14.82
CA ASN A 63 -5.76 14.07 14.60
C ASN A 63 -4.85 14.39 13.42
N ASP A 64 -5.42 14.98 12.39
CA ASP A 64 -4.67 15.55 11.27
C ASP A 64 -4.80 17.08 11.27
N ASN A 65 -3.75 17.77 11.70
CA ASN A 65 -3.67 19.23 11.73
C ASN A 65 -4.88 19.92 12.42
N GLY A 66 -5.36 19.32 13.52
CA GLY A 66 -6.52 19.80 14.28
C GLY A 66 -7.87 19.28 13.79
N TYR A 67 -7.89 18.48 12.73
CA TYR A 67 -9.10 17.84 12.24
C TYR A 67 -9.15 16.37 12.67
N VAL A 68 -10.38 15.89 12.91
CA VAL A 68 -10.62 14.48 13.22
C VAL A 68 -10.44 13.65 11.97
N VAL A 69 -9.67 12.57 12.08
CA VAL A 69 -9.61 11.53 11.04
C VAL A 69 -10.83 10.62 11.20
N ASP A 70 -11.89 10.93 10.46
CA ASP A 70 -13.13 10.16 10.42
C ASP A 70 -13.09 9.17 9.26
N ARG A 71 -12.95 7.87 9.56
CA ARG A 71 -12.90 6.80 8.56
C ARG A 71 -14.29 6.36 8.06
N TYR A 72 -15.34 6.98 8.58
CA TYR A 72 -16.73 6.62 8.28
C TYR A 72 -17.47 7.68 7.48
N SER A 73 -16.89 8.90 7.35
CA SER A 73 -17.51 10.01 6.64
C SER A 73 -16.46 10.99 6.11
N ASN A 74 -16.78 11.66 5.00
CA ASN A 74 -15.93 12.71 4.42
C ASN A 74 -16.14 14.09 5.09
N GLU A 75 -16.95 14.16 6.14
CA GLU A 75 -17.24 15.38 6.86
C GLU A 75 -16.04 15.85 7.68
N LYS A 76 -15.55 17.04 7.40
CA LYS A 76 -14.42 17.62 8.14
C LYS A 76 -14.86 18.26 9.44
N ARG A 77 -14.47 17.69 10.57
CA ARG A 77 -14.74 18.21 11.92
C ARG A 77 -13.44 18.51 12.64
N LYS A 78 -13.39 19.63 13.35
CA LYS A 78 -12.23 20.00 14.16
C LYS A 78 -12.36 19.46 15.58
N PHE A 79 -11.23 19.04 16.13
CA PHE A 79 -11.15 18.83 17.57
C PHE A 79 -11.34 20.14 18.32
N GLY A 80 -12.05 20.08 19.46
CA GLY A 80 -12.02 21.09 20.49
C GLY A 80 -10.82 20.91 21.43
N SER A 81 -11.04 21.08 22.74
CA SER A 81 -10.02 20.77 23.73
C SER A 81 -9.81 19.25 23.85
N LYS A 82 -8.60 18.84 24.25
CA LYS A 82 -8.24 17.42 24.43
C LYS A 82 -9.22 16.73 25.39
N GLY A 83 -9.79 15.62 24.94
CA GLY A 83 -10.77 14.84 25.69
C GLY A 83 -12.23 15.28 25.53
N SER A 84 -12.51 16.38 24.83
CA SER A 84 -13.88 16.78 24.51
C SER A 84 -14.45 15.97 23.37
N VAL A 85 -15.76 15.65 23.48
CA VAL A 85 -16.52 15.05 22.38
C VAL A 85 -16.63 16.05 21.23
N VAL A 86 -16.42 15.58 19.99
CA VAL A 86 -16.67 16.38 18.79
C VAL A 86 -18.15 16.26 18.41
N SER A 87 -18.80 17.41 18.19
CA SER A 87 -20.22 17.45 17.85
C SER A 87 -20.54 16.64 16.60
N GLY A 88 -21.61 15.86 16.63
CA GLY A 88 -22.05 15.00 15.52
C GLY A 88 -21.25 13.70 15.39
N MET A 89 -20.37 13.39 16.35
CA MET A 89 -19.53 12.18 16.32
C MET A 89 -19.77 11.27 17.53
N ASN A 90 -19.52 10.00 17.34
CA ASN A 90 -19.54 8.94 18.35
C ASN A 90 -18.20 8.22 18.44
N ILE A 91 -18.01 7.45 19.51
CA ILE A 91 -16.98 6.42 19.58
C ILE A 91 -17.55 5.15 18.93
N GLU A 92 -16.98 4.74 17.81
CA GLU A 92 -17.40 3.53 17.12
C GLU A 92 -16.52 2.34 17.51
N HIS A 93 -17.16 1.18 17.74
CA HIS A 93 -16.48 -0.11 17.81
C HIS A 93 -16.49 -0.73 16.41
N SER A 94 -15.42 -0.57 15.67
CA SER A 94 -15.32 -1.08 14.29
C SER A 94 -15.61 -2.59 14.23
N PHE A 95 -14.95 -3.36 15.08
CA PHE A 95 -15.29 -4.75 15.40
C PHE A 95 -16.37 -4.70 16.51
N PRO A 96 -17.63 -5.05 16.21
CA PRO A 96 -18.77 -4.70 17.05
C PRO A 96 -18.72 -5.30 18.46
N LYS A 97 -18.91 -4.45 19.47
CA LYS A 97 -18.91 -4.87 20.87
C LYS A 97 -19.94 -5.94 21.21
N SER A 98 -21.09 -5.94 20.53
CA SER A 98 -22.14 -6.95 20.71
C SER A 98 -21.68 -8.37 20.39
N TRP A 99 -20.61 -8.51 19.61
CA TRP A 99 -20.08 -9.81 19.20
C TRP A 99 -19.53 -10.64 20.37
N TRP A 100 -19.09 -9.99 21.44
CA TRP A 100 -18.66 -10.64 22.70
C TRP A 100 -19.56 -10.32 23.88
N GLY A 101 -20.82 -9.93 23.65
CA GLY A 101 -21.80 -9.61 24.68
C GLY A 101 -21.75 -8.20 25.24
N GLY A 102 -20.99 -7.30 24.65
CA GLY A 102 -20.99 -5.86 24.97
C GLY A 102 -20.37 -5.50 26.33
N SER A 103 -19.74 -6.43 27.03
CA SER A 103 -19.13 -6.17 28.34
C SER A 103 -17.97 -5.18 28.22
N SER A 104 -17.82 -4.30 29.22
CA SER A 104 -16.74 -3.31 29.30
C SER A 104 -15.39 -3.95 29.67
N THR A 105 -14.91 -4.80 28.78
CA THR A 105 -13.61 -5.51 28.85
C THR A 105 -12.51 -4.65 28.25
N GLN A 106 -11.29 -5.19 28.15
CA GLN A 106 -10.18 -4.55 27.43
C GLN A 106 -10.57 -4.30 25.96
N ALA A 107 -11.19 -5.28 25.26
CA ALA A 107 -11.66 -5.15 23.88
C ALA A 107 -12.62 -3.98 23.65
N TYR A 108 -13.43 -3.64 24.66
CA TYR A 108 -14.37 -2.52 24.64
C TYR A 108 -13.66 -1.16 24.62
N LYS A 109 -12.42 -1.09 25.06
CA LYS A 109 -11.65 0.16 25.26
C LYS A 109 -10.40 0.22 24.41
N ASP A 110 -10.13 -0.79 23.59
CA ASP A 110 -8.93 -0.89 22.78
C ASP A 110 -8.98 0.10 21.61
N LEU A 111 -7.99 0.98 21.52
CA LEU A 111 -7.91 2.02 20.48
C LEU A 111 -7.70 1.43 19.07
N TYR A 112 -7.22 0.18 18.93
CA TYR A 112 -7.20 -0.48 17.62
C TYR A 112 -8.59 -0.90 17.13
N ASN A 113 -9.57 -0.95 18.03
CA ASN A 113 -10.97 -1.18 17.71
C ASN A 113 -11.80 0.11 17.68
N LEU A 114 -11.41 1.10 18.48
CA LEU A 114 -12.18 2.33 18.65
C LEU A 114 -11.76 3.38 17.62
N MET A 115 -12.75 3.98 16.96
CA MET A 115 -12.58 5.05 15.98
C MET A 115 -13.54 6.21 16.28
N PRO A 116 -13.12 7.48 16.11
CA PRO A 116 -14.06 8.57 16.02
C PRO A 116 -14.87 8.43 14.73
N SER A 117 -16.18 8.48 14.81
CA SER A 117 -17.08 8.22 13.68
C SER A 117 -18.22 9.21 13.62
N ASP A 118 -18.59 9.63 12.43
CA ASP A 118 -19.89 10.28 12.19
C ASP A 118 -21.03 9.48 12.82
N ALA A 119 -21.92 10.16 13.54
CA ALA A 119 -22.98 9.52 14.31
C ALA A 119 -24.00 8.78 13.42
N LYS A 120 -24.28 9.30 12.22
CA LYS A 120 -25.22 8.69 11.27
C LYS A 120 -24.58 7.47 10.59
N ALA A 121 -23.33 7.57 10.20
CA ALA A 121 -22.59 6.45 9.61
C ALA A 121 -22.47 5.30 10.62
N ASN A 122 -22.09 5.59 11.87
CA ASN A 122 -22.05 4.63 12.97
C ASN A 122 -23.41 3.93 13.16
N SER A 123 -24.50 4.72 13.25
CA SER A 123 -25.85 4.17 13.40
C SER A 123 -26.26 3.29 12.22
N SER A 124 -25.88 3.68 10.99
CA SER A 124 -26.18 2.90 9.77
C SER A 124 -25.39 1.61 9.69
N LYS A 125 -24.10 1.64 10.08
CA LYS A 125 -23.24 0.46 10.15
C LYS A 125 -23.73 -0.56 11.17
N SER A 126 -24.31 -0.10 12.29
CA SER A 126 -24.83 -0.98 13.35
C SER A 126 -23.75 -1.99 13.82
N ASN A 127 -24.15 -3.25 14.08
CA ASN A 127 -23.28 -4.34 14.46
C ASN A 127 -22.95 -5.31 13.30
N TYR A 128 -23.10 -4.84 12.07
CA TYR A 128 -22.81 -5.66 10.90
C TYR A 128 -21.33 -5.92 10.73
N GLY A 129 -21.00 -7.10 10.20
CA GLY A 129 -19.64 -7.48 9.83
C GLY A 129 -19.15 -6.76 8.59
N MET A 130 -17.85 -6.69 8.44
CA MET A 130 -17.22 -6.12 7.26
C MET A 130 -17.28 -7.13 6.10
N GLY A 131 -17.72 -6.68 4.92
CA GLY A 131 -17.87 -7.51 3.72
C GLY A 131 -18.25 -6.69 2.50
N VAL A 132 -18.29 -7.33 1.33
CA VAL A 132 -18.67 -6.68 0.07
C VAL A 132 -20.18 -6.47 0.02
N VAL A 133 -20.63 -5.23 -0.18
CA VAL A 133 -22.04 -4.87 -0.30
C VAL A 133 -22.49 -4.99 -1.77
N VAL A 134 -23.40 -5.92 -2.04
CA VAL A 134 -23.97 -6.10 -3.39
C VAL A 134 -25.30 -5.37 -3.58
N LYS A 135 -26.05 -5.13 -2.50
CA LYS A 135 -27.30 -4.37 -2.51
C LYS A 135 -27.27 -3.30 -1.43
N VAL A 136 -27.00 -2.06 -1.86
CA VAL A 136 -26.81 -0.92 -0.96
C VAL A 136 -28.13 -0.51 -0.30
N SER A 137 -28.13 -0.31 1.01
CA SER A 137 -29.21 0.30 1.79
C SER A 137 -28.84 1.68 2.37
N TYR A 138 -27.52 1.92 2.58
CA TYR A 138 -26.98 3.22 2.98
C TYR A 138 -25.59 3.41 2.36
N GLU A 139 -25.30 4.61 1.92
CA GLU A 139 -24.01 5.01 1.38
C GLU A 139 -23.78 6.51 1.63
N ASN A 140 -22.53 6.90 1.91
CA ASN A 140 -22.15 8.30 2.09
C ASN A 140 -20.81 8.65 1.41
N GLY A 141 -20.35 7.84 0.49
CA GLY A 141 -19.08 8.00 -0.22
C GLY A 141 -17.84 7.55 0.59
N CYS A 142 -18.01 7.18 1.88
CA CYS A 142 -16.95 6.67 2.73
C CYS A 142 -17.22 5.25 3.21
N ILE A 143 -18.49 4.93 3.46
CA ILE A 143 -18.93 3.56 3.74
C ILE A 143 -20.18 3.22 2.93
N LYS A 144 -20.36 1.92 2.66
CA LYS A 144 -21.61 1.32 2.21
C LYS A 144 -22.12 0.36 3.27
N VAL A 145 -23.44 0.26 3.39
CA VAL A 145 -24.12 -0.74 4.23
C VAL A 145 -25.22 -1.38 3.41
N GLY A 146 -25.38 -2.68 3.49
CA GLY A 146 -26.40 -3.36 2.71
C GLY A 146 -26.32 -4.87 2.80
N ASP A 147 -26.91 -5.57 1.82
CA ASP A 147 -26.85 -7.02 1.76
C ASP A 147 -25.58 -7.46 1.02
N GLY A 148 -24.86 -8.43 1.59
CA GLY A 148 -23.82 -9.20 0.92
C GLY A 148 -24.40 -10.21 -0.07
N ALA A 149 -23.55 -10.89 -0.83
CA ALA A 149 -23.95 -11.87 -1.83
C ALA A 149 -24.74 -13.06 -1.25
N ASP A 150 -24.54 -13.37 0.02
CA ASP A 150 -25.22 -14.42 0.79
C ASP A 150 -26.49 -13.93 1.52
N GLY A 151 -26.86 -12.66 1.34
CA GLY A 151 -28.01 -12.01 1.97
C GLY A 151 -27.79 -11.56 3.41
N PHE A 152 -26.63 -11.77 4.01
CA PHE A 152 -26.29 -11.16 5.30
C PHE A 152 -26.07 -9.67 5.16
N LYS A 153 -26.48 -8.93 6.19
CA LYS A 153 -26.13 -7.50 6.29
C LYS A 153 -24.64 -7.35 6.58
N VAL A 154 -23.97 -6.56 5.75
CA VAL A 154 -22.56 -6.22 5.87
C VAL A 154 -22.36 -4.72 5.68
N TRP A 155 -21.20 -4.23 6.05
CA TRP A 155 -20.74 -2.91 5.70
C TRP A 155 -19.41 -2.98 4.97
N GLU A 156 -19.18 -2.06 4.06
CA GLU A 156 -17.98 -1.99 3.24
C GLU A 156 -17.35 -0.60 3.37
N PRO A 157 -16.08 -0.48 3.80
CA PRO A 157 -15.38 0.79 3.77
C PRO A 157 -15.01 1.20 2.35
N SER A 158 -14.75 2.49 2.14
CA SER A 158 -14.16 2.98 0.88
C SER A 158 -12.79 2.37 0.65
N GLU A 159 -12.34 2.38 -0.61
CA GLU A 159 -11.06 1.79 -1.03
C GLU A 159 -9.87 2.28 -0.17
N HIS A 160 -9.89 3.53 0.22
CA HIS A 160 -8.83 4.16 1.05
C HIS A 160 -8.74 3.64 2.49
N TRP A 161 -9.80 3.00 3.01
CA TRP A 161 -9.85 2.51 4.39
C TRP A 161 -10.01 1.00 4.50
N LYS A 162 -10.09 0.29 3.39
CA LYS A 162 -10.27 -1.17 3.37
C LYS A 162 -9.15 -1.90 4.12
N GLY A 163 -7.92 -1.47 3.91
CA GLY A 163 -6.74 -2.04 4.56
C GLY A 163 -6.69 -1.76 6.05
N ASP A 164 -6.90 -0.48 6.45
CA ASP A 164 -6.92 -0.06 7.86
C ASP A 164 -7.88 -0.91 8.68
N PHE A 165 -9.13 -1.04 8.20
CA PHE A 165 -10.13 -1.84 8.88
C PHE A 165 -9.82 -3.33 8.85
N SER A 166 -9.27 -3.85 7.75
CA SER A 166 -8.86 -5.26 7.65
C SER A 166 -7.79 -5.61 8.67
N ARG A 167 -6.74 -4.80 8.78
CA ARG A 167 -5.67 -4.96 9.80
C ARG A 167 -6.21 -4.79 11.22
N GLY A 168 -7.20 -3.91 11.42
CA GLY A 168 -7.92 -3.77 12.69
C GLY A 168 -8.72 -5.03 13.05
N TYR A 169 -9.46 -5.61 12.11
CA TYR A 169 -10.22 -6.86 12.34
C TYR A 169 -9.31 -8.05 12.60
N MET A 170 -8.20 -8.17 11.88
CA MET A 170 -7.19 -9.22 12.13
C MET A 170 -6.54 -9.07 13.51
N TYR A 171 -6.26 -7.85 13.93
CA TYR A 171 -5.78 -7.55 15.28
C TYR A 171 -6.80 -7.99 16.33
N MET A 172 -8.07 -7.60 16.20
CA MET A 172 -9.12 -7.96 17.14
C MET A 172 -9.33 -9.48 17.22
N ALA A 173 -9.36 -10.17 16.07
CA ALA A 173 -9.47 -11.62 16.01
C ALA A 173 -8.25 -12.35 16.60
N THR A 174 -7.12 -11.67 16.75
CA THR A 174 -5.92 -12.22 17.38
C THR A 174 -5.84 -11.84 18.86
N ALA A 175 -5.92 -10.55 19.20
CA ALA A 175 -5.78 -10.06 20.57
C ALA A 175 -6.86 -10.60 21.51
N TYR A 176 -8.02 -10.94 20.96
CA TYR A 176 -9.21 -11.42 21.70
C TYR A 176 -9.70 -12.79 21.21
N GLN A 177 -8.78 -13.64 20.75
CA GLN A 177 -9.07 -14.98 20.22
C GLN A 177 -9.74 -15.92 21.24
N ASP A 178 -9.62 -15.65 22.53
CA ASP A 178 -10.23 -16.43 23.62
C ASP A 178 -11.68 -16.01 23.95
N TYR A 179 -12.19 -14.98 23.27
CA TYR A 179 -13.56 -14.51 23.50
C TYR A 179 -14.56 -15.44 22.81
N LYS A 180 -15.76 -15.51 23.39
CA LYS A 180 -16.89 -16.18 22.78
C LYS A 180 -17.64 -15.21 21.87
N TYR A 181 -17.76 -15.56 20.61
CA TYR A 181 -18.44 -14.80 19.58
C TYR A 181 -19.76 -15.52 19.22
N ASP A 182 -20.81 -15.35 20.05
CA ASP A 182 -22.01 -16.18 20.01
C ASP A 182 -23.19 -15.58 19.24
N ASN A 183 -23.18 -14.30 18.89
CA ASN A 183 -24.28 -13.71 18.12
C ASN A 183 -24.21 -14.04 16.62
N ASN A 184 -25.33 -13.89 15.90
CA ASN A 184 -25.43 -14.29 14.50
C ASN A 184 -24.52 -13.48 13.58
N GLU A 185 -24.39 -12.17 13.82
CA GLU A 185 -23.54 -11.29 13.04
C GLU A 185 -22.05 -11.66 13.23
N ALA A 186 -21.64 -11.99 14.45
CA ALA A 186 -20.30 -12.50 14.70
C ALA A 186 -20.05 -13.82 13.97
N LYS A 187 -20.98 -14.77 14.10
CA LYS A 187 -20.88 -16.10 13.47
C LYS A 187 -20.87 -16.07 11.96
N HIS A 188 -21.26 -14.94 11.34
CA HIS A 188 -21.12 -14.77 9.91
C HIS A 188 -19.65 -14.75 9.48
N SER A 189 -18.78 -14.04 10.19
CA SER A 189 -17.36 -13.87 9.84
C SER A 189 -16.38 -14.55 10.79
N LEU A 190 -16.82 -15.02 11.96
CA LEU A 190 -15.97 -15.63 12.99
C LEU A 190 -16.28 -17.11 13.23
N THR A 191 -15.27 -17.81 13.72
CA THR A 191 -15.37 -19.17 14.25
C THR A 191 -15.01 -19.17 15.74
N THR A 192 -15.44 -20.21 16.46
CA THR A 192 -15.01 -20.44 17.83
C THR A 192 -13.58 -20.97 17.87
N GLY A 193 -12.77 -20.50 18.82
CA GLY A 193 -11.41 -20.99 19.07
C GLY A 193 -10.32 -20.04 18.59
N ALA A 194 -9.12 -20.32 19.08
CA ALA A 194 -7.95 -19.47 18.89
C ALA A 194 -7.43 -19.42 17.44
N TYR A 195 -7.77 -20.39 16.63
CA TYR A 195 -7.40 -20.45 15.21
C TYR A 195 -8.47 -21.20 14.40
N PRO A 196 -8.85 -20.71 13.22
CA PRO A 196 -8.38 -19.48 12.59
C PRO A 196 -9.02 -18.20 13.16
N THR A 197 -10.05 -18.29 14.00
CA THR A 197 -10.92 -17.24 14.58
C THR A 197 -11.73 -16.52 13.51
N LEU A 198 -11.12 -16.07 12.39
CA LEU A 198 -11.82 -15.57 11.20
C LEU A 198 -12.22 -16.77 10.32
N LYS A 199 -13.42 -16.72 9.73
CA LYS A 199 -13.81 -17.68 8.68
C LYS A 199 -12.99 -17.48 7.41
N GLU A 200 -12.90 -18.52 6.60
CA GLU A 200 -12.07 -18.52 5.40
C GLU A 200 -12.41 -17.37 4.43
N TRP A 201 -13.69 -17.15 4.14
CA TRP A 201 -14.10 -16.06 3.28
C TRP A 201 -13.69 -14.68 3.83
N ALA A 202 -13.78 -14.51 5.17
CA ALA A 202 -13.48 -13.26 5.83
C ALA A 202 -11.97 -12.96 5.81
N TYR A 203 -11.11 -13.91 6.23
CA TYR A 203 -9.67 -13.65 6.18
C TYR A 203 -9.14 -13.50 4.75
N LYS A 204 -9.67 -14.25 3.77
CA LYS A 204 -9.30 -14.08 2.36
C LYS A 204 -9.66 -12.67 1.84
N LEU A 205 -10.86 -12.19 2.17
CA LEU A 205 -11.29 -10.84 1.80
C LEU A 205 -10.42 -9.77 2.48
N TYR A 206 -10.16 -9.92 3.77
CA TYR A 206 -9.39 -8.94 4.53
C TYR A 206 -7.91 -8.93 4.12
N ILE A 207 -7.32 -10.07 3.79
CA ILE A 207 -5.98 -10.16 3.19
C ILE A 207 -5.95 -9.40 1.85
N LYS A 208 -6.94 -9.66 0.98
CA LYS A 208 -7.05 -8.96 -0.31
C LYS A 208 -7.09 -7.45 -0.10
N TRP A 209 -8.00 -6.95 0.74
CA TRP A 209 -8.16 -5.53 1.00
C TRP A 209 -6.93 -4.90 1.67
N ALA A 210 -6.28 -5.60 2.59
CA ALA A 210 -5.07 -5.12 3.23
C ALA A 210 -3.85 -5.07 2.28
N LYS A 211 -3.85 -5.87 1.21
CA LYS A 211 -2.85 -5.80 0.12
C LYS A 211 -3.13 -4.64 -0.85
N GLU A 212 -4.41 -4.38 -1.15
CA GLU A 212 -4.85 -3.32 -2.05
C GLU A 212 -4.70 -1.93 -1.41
N ASP A 213 -4.90 -1.85 -0.09
CA ASP A 213 -4.77 -0.64 0.73
C ASP A 213 -3.73 -0.89 1.83
N ARG A 214 -2.45 -0.62 1.49
CA ARG A 214 -1.31 -0.86 2.39
C ARG A 214 -1.21 0.21 3.47
N PRO A 215 -0.52 -0.08 4.60
CA PRO A 215 -0.33 0.91 5.65
C PRO A 215 0.31 2.18 5.11
N ASP A 216 -0.42 3.27 5.19
CA ASP A 216 0.08 4.59 4.85
C ASP A 216 0.75 5.27 6.08
N LYS A 217 1.28 6.46 5.86
CA LYS A 217 1.92 7.24 6.93
C LYS A 217 0.98 7.54 8.10
N GLN A 218 -0.30 7.78 7.80
CA GLN A 218 -1.29 8.10 8.83
C GLN A 218 -1.57 6.89 9.73
N GLU A 219 -1.75 5.71 9.14
CA GLU A 219 -1.97 4.47 9.90
C GLU A 219 -0.74 4.07 10.70
N ILE A 220 0.47 4.18 10.13
CA ILE A 220 1.74 3.90 10.84
C ILE A 220 1.92 4.85 12.02
N ASN A 221 1.67 6.14 11.85
CA ASN A 221 1.74 7.11 12.93
C ASN A 221 0.68 6.81 14.01
N ARG A 222 -0.53 6.42 13.61
CA ARG A 222 -1.56 5.99 14.55
C ARG A 222 -1.12 4.79 15.38
N ASN A 223 -0.50 3.79 14.75
CA ASN A 223 0.04 2.61 15.45
C ASN A 223 1.07 3.01 16.50
N GLU A 224 1.95 3.96 16.18
CA GLU A 224 2.94 4.50 17.09
C GLU A 224 2.32 5.26 18.28
N GLU A 225 1.33 6.11 18.02
CA GLU A 225 0.65 6.87 19.06
C GLU A 225 -0.21 5.98 19.97
N VAL A 226 -0.85 4.94 19.41
CA VAL A 226 -1.57 3.93 20.20
C VAL A 226 -0.58 3.14 21.05
N TYR A 227 0.59 2.76 20.53
CA TYR A 227 1.63 2.09 21.31
C TYR A 227 2.08 2.91 22.51
N LYS A 228 2.30 4.21 22.35
CA LYS A 228 2.66 5.11 23.48
C LYS A 228 1.58 5.14 24.56
N ILE A 229 0.32 4.99 24.20
CA ILE A 229 -0.81 4.98 25.12
C ILE A 229 -1.02 3.61 25.75
N GLN A 230 -1.11 2.54 24.93
CA GLN A 230 -1.55 1.21 25.35
C GLN A 230 -0.41 0.24 25.64
N GLY A 231 0.81 0.52 25.14
CA GLY A 231 1.99 -0.34 25.33
C GLY A 231 2.01 -1.59 24.44
N ASN A 232 1.04 -1.72 23.53
CA ASN A 232 1.03 -2.77 22.50
C ASN A 232 0.88 -2.15 21.11
N ARG A 233 1.34 -2.87 20.07
CA ARG A 233 1.29 -2.46 18.66
C ARG A 233 0.35 -3.36 17.88
N ASN A 234 -0.18 -2.89 16.76
CA ASN A 234 -0.82 -3.78 15.79
C ASN A 234 0.25 -4.35 14.84
N PRO A 235 0.60 -5.64 14.98
CA PRO A 235 1.67 -6.25 14.18
C PRO A 235 1.29 -6.42 12.69
N TYR A 236 0.00 -6.39 12.35
CA TYR A 236 -0.46 -6.43 10.96
C TYR A 236 -0.27 -5.08 10.25
N ILE A 237 -0.09 -3.98 11.02
CA ILE A 237 0.38 -2.69 10.51
C ILE A 237 1.91 -2.72 10.39
N ASP A 238 2.63 -3.19 11.42
CA ASP A 238 4.08 -3.20 11.43
C ASP A 238 4.68 -4.12 10.36
N PHE A 239 4.04 -5.27 10.11
CA PHE A 239 4.42 -6.25 9.09
C PHE A 239 3.21 -6.54 8.19
N PRO A 240 3.00 -5.79 7.11
CA PRO A 240 1.84 -5.94 6.24
C PRO A 240 1.65 -7.34 5.65
N ASN A 241 2.72 -8.12 5.57
CA ASN A 241 2.66 -9.50 5.07
C ASN A 241 2.42 -10.55 6.18
N LEU A 242 2.41 -10.18 7.46
CA LEU A 242 2.21 -11.13 8.57
C LEU A 242 0.92 -11.94 8.42
N MET A 243 -0.14 -11.31 7.89
CA MET A 243 -1.42 -11.97 7.65
C MET A 243 -1.33 -13.18 6.72
N GLU A 244 -0.41 -13.16 5.75
CA GLU A 244 -0.16 -14.28 4.84
C GLU A 244 0.44 -15.49 5.57
N TYR A 245 1.31 -15.25 6.54
CA TYR A 245 1.92 -16.30 7.36
C TYR A 245 0.94 -16.84 8.43
N VAL A 246 -0.09 -16.06 8.77
CA VAL A 246 -1.10 -16.49 9.75
C VAL A 246 -2.25 -17.21 9.07
N TRP A 247 -2.80 -16.70 7.95
CA TRP A 247 -4.03 -17.22 7.32
C TRP A 247 -3.92 -17.44 5.80
N GLY A 248 -2.95 -16.81 5.14
CA GLY A 248 -2.85 -16.78 3.69
C GLY A 248 -1.91 -17.82 3.10
N ASP A 249 -1.36 -17.51 1.94
CA ASP A 249 -0.58 -18.44 1.12
C ASP A 249 0.76 -18.83 1.75
N SER A 250 1.27 -18.01 2.68
CA SER A 250 2.52 -18.27 3.42
C SER A 250 2.32 -19.03 4.74
N VAL A 251 1.13 -19.57 5.03
CA VAL A 251 0.77 -20.21 6.31
C VAL A 251 1.70 -21.37 6.71
N ASN A 252 2.34 -22.02 5.75
CA ASN A 252 3.27 -23.12 5.95
C ASN A 252 4.75 -22.68 6.09
N TYR A 253 5.05 -21.40 5.87
CA TYR A 253 6.42 -20.87 5.96
C TYR A 253 6.67 -20.23 7.31
N ALA A 254 7.93 -20.34 7.77
CA ALA A 254 8.35 -19.73 9.01
C ALA A 254 8.48 -18.22 8.88
N PHE A 255 7.86 -17.48 9.80
CA PHE A 255 7.98 -16.03 9.86
C PHE A 255 9.32 -15.61 10.51
N ASP A 256 9.98 -14.62 9.97
CA ASP A 256 11.16 -14.00 10.56
C ASP A 256 11.00 -12.47 10.61
N PRO A 257 10.82 -11.88 11.81
CA PRO A 257 10.63 -10.43 11.96
C PRO A 257 11.87 -9.61 11.61
N THR A 258 13.03 -10.25 11.43
CA THR A 258 14.29 -9.56 11.09
C THR A 258 14.47 -9.39 9.57
N THR A 259 13.84 -10.24 8.77
CA THR A 259 13.94 -10.23 7.31
C THR A 259 12.62 -9.87 6.62
N THR A 260 11.48 -10.01 7.32
CA THR A 260 10.17 -9.64 6.77
C THR A 260 10.05 -8.13 6.67
N MET A 261 9.55 -7.66 5.53
CA MET A 261 9.33 -6.25 5.22
C MET A 261 8.41 -5.57 6.25
N LYS A 262 8.84 -4.42 6.76
CA LYS A 262 8.09 -3.58 7.69
C LYS A 262 7.33 -2.49 6.95
N SER A 263 6.25 -2.00 7.54
CA SER A 263 5.48 -0.89 6.95
C SER A 263 6.30 0.39 6.80
N THR A 264 7.28 0.64 7.67
CA THR A 264 8.23 1.75 7.56
C THR A 264 9.11 1.66 6.32
N ASP A 265 9.35 0.46 5.81
CA ASP A 265 10.17 0.22 4.64
C ASP A 265 9.44 0.67 3.34
N TYR A 266 8.09 0.71 3.37
CA TYR A 266 7.27 1.24 2.28
C TYR A 266 7.24 2.77 2.21
N GLN A 267 7.52 3.46 3.31
CA GLN A 267 7.49 4.93 3.34
C GLN A 267 8.71 5.57 2.68
N SER A 268 9.74 4.77 2.42
CA SER A 268 10.92 5.18 1.68
C SER A 268 10.75 5.04 0.16
N GLY A 269 9.66 4.41 -0.33
CA GLY A 269 9.38 4.26 -1.76
C GLY A 269 8.03 3.60 -1.99
N GLY A 270 7.24 4.14 -2.92
CA GLY A 270 5.88 3.70 -3.27
C GLY A 270 5.78 2.22 -3.65
N GLY A 271 4.71 1.60 -3.19
CA GLY A 271 4.50 0.16 -3.14
C GLY A 271 4.41 -0.59 -4.46
N SER A 272 4.84 -1.83 -4.41
CA SER A 272 4.42 -2.90 -5.30
C SER A 272 4.28 -4.22 -4.52
N THR A 273 3.41 -5.10 -4.99
CA THR A 273 3.01 -6.38 -4.39
C THR A 273 4.16 -7.38 -4.32
N PRO A 274 4.30 -8.19 -3.25
CA PRO A 274 5.15 -9.36 -3.27
C PRO A 274 4.38 -10.58 -3.76
N ASP A 275 4.91 -11.24 -4.76
CA ASP A 275 4.61 -12.63 -5.07
C ASP A 275 5.75 -13.52 -4.58
N THR A 276 5.37 -14.68 -3.99
CA THR A 276 6.17 -15.88 -3.68
C THR A 276 7.48 -15.74 -2.87
N PRO A 277 7.79 -16.73 -2.00
CA PRO A 277 8.98 -16.72 -1.18
C PRO A 277 10.21 -17.00 -2.04
N ASP A 278 11.02 -15.98 -2.24
CA ASP A 278 12.34 -16.12 -2.84
C ASP A 278 13.46 -15.75 -1.86
N THR A 279 14.56 -16.43 -2.06
CA THR A 279 15.86 -16.39 -1.41
C THR A 279 16.31 -15.03 -0.83
N PRO A 280 17.18 -15.00 0.19
CA PRO A 280 17.54 -13.79 0.94
C PRO A 280 18.25 -12.79 0.05
N ASP A 281 17.59 -11.65 -0.15
CA ASP A 281 18.13 -10.54 -0.93
C ASP A 281 18.72 -9.43 -0.04
N THR A 282 19.73 -8.83 -0.58
CA THR A 282 20.59 -7.75 -0.12
C THR A 282 19.83 -6.48 0.36
N PRO A 283 20.37 -5.62 1.26
CA PRO A 283 19.66 -4.50 1.90
C PRO A 283 19.10 -3.48 0.92
N GLY A 284 17.84 -3.11 1.16
CA GLY A 284 16.91 -2.30 0.39
C GLY A 284 17.45 -1.10 -0.39
N ALA A 285 17.16 -1.11 -1.67
CA ALA A 285 17.22 0.07 -2.52
C ALA A 285 15.84 0.77 -2.52
N ASP A 286 15.83 2.12 -2.44
CA ASP A 286 14.61 2.93 -2.52
C ASP A 286 13.91 2.75 -3.87
N VAL A 287 12.67 2.26 -3.85
CA VAL A 287 11.82 2.16 -5.06
C VAL A 287 11.01 3.44 -5.20
N ASP A 288 11.22 4.16 -6.28
CA ASP A 288 10.55 5.41 -6.61
C ASP A 288 9.42 5.16 -7.64
N THR A 289 8.31 5.89 -7.52
CA THR A 289 7.28 5.90 -8.56
C THR A 289 7.62 6.97 -9.59
N ILE A 290 8.01 6.54 -10.78
CA ILE A 290 8.43 7.42 -11.88
C ILE A 290 7.22 7.95 -12.65
N TYR A 291 6.23 7.08 -12.83
CA TYR A 291 4.97 7.39 -13.50
C TYR A 291 3.84 6.55 -12.90
N SER A 292 2.71 7.15 -12.61
CA SER A 292 1.52 6.44 -12.10
C SER A 292 0.25 7.18 -12.51
N VAL A 293 -0.62 6.51 -13.22
CA VAL A 293 -1.89 7.09 -13.70
C VAL A 293 -3.01 6.06 -13.63
N ASN A 294 -4.16 6.51 -13.16
CA ASN A 294 -5.44 5.84 -13.34
C ASN A 294 -6.14 6.46 -14.55
N TYR A 295 -6.23 5.74 -15.64
CA TYR A 295 -6.78 6.24 -16.90
C TYR A 295 -8.30 6.46 -16.88
N LYS A 296 -9.01 5.99 -15.89
CA LYS A 296 -10.43 6.32 -15.67
C LYS A 296 -10.65 7.74 -15.14
N SER A 297 -9.62 8.36 -14.60
CA SER A 297 -9.67 9.71 -14.03
C SER A 297 -8.76 10.73 -14.73
N SER A 298 -7.87 10.28 -15.60
CA SER A 298 -6.90 11.12 -16.32
C SER A 298 -6.42 10.44 -17.59
N GLU A 299 -6.15 11.21 -18.65
CA GLU A 299 -5.51 10.71 -19.87
C GLU A 299 -4.01 10.40 -19.70
N GLY A 300 -3.41 10.83 -18.58
CA GLY A 300 -2.02 10.53 -18.23
C GLY A 300 -0.97 11.21 -19.11
N ASN A 301 -1.33 12.31 -19.78
CA ASN A 301 -0.51 12.97 -20.80
C ASN A 301 -0.10 12.04 -21.95
N CYS A 302 -0.88 11.00 -22.21
CA CYS A 302 -0.68 10.12 -23.35
C CYS A 302 -1.02 10.84 -24.66
N THR A 303 -0.35 10.42 -25.74
CA THR A 303 -0.62 10.89 -27.09
C THR A 303 -0.93 9.71 -28.00
N ILE A 304 -1.69 9.95 -29.05
CA ILE A 304 -2.08 8.91 -30.03
C ILE A 304 -1.29 9.15 -31.31
N ASN A 305 -0.76 8.05 -31.86
CA ASN A 305 -0.17 8.03 -33.19
C ASN A 305 -0.91 6.97 -34.04
N ASP A 306 -1.86 7.44 -34.84
CA ASP A 306 -2.65 6.60 -35.74
C ASP A 306 -1.89 6.35 -37.05
N VAL A 307 -1.66 5.08 -37.38
CA VAL A 307 -1.10 4.65 -38.66
C VAL A 307 -2.23 4.33 -39.65
N THR A 308 -3.22 3.59 -39.18
CA THR A 308 -4.42 3.23 -39.97
C THR A 308 -5.66 3.34 -39.10
N ILE A 309 -6.53 4.26 -39.43
CA ILE A 309 -7.85 4.41 -38.79
C ILE A 309 -8.87 3.55 -39.55
N PRO A 310 -9.81 2.87 -38.84
CA PRO A 310 -10.90 2.15 -39.49
C PRO A 310 -11.64 3.03 -40.47
N SER A 311 -11.92 2.57 -41.71
CA SER A 311 -12.56 3.38 -42.74
C SER A 311 -13.97 3.88 -42.38
N ALA A 312 -14.62 3.27 -41.41
CA ALA A 312 -15.92 3.66 -40.86
C ALA A 312 -15.85 4.47 -39.56
N GLY A 313 -14.64 4.78 -39.07
CA GLY A 313 -14.40 5.45 -37.79
C GLY A 313 -13.51 6.68 -37.92
N THR A 314 -13.27 7.35 -36.81
CA THR A 314 -12.47 8.57 -36.73
C THR A 314 -11.31 8.44 -35.73
N TYR A 315 -11.23 7.32 -35.02
CA TYR A 315 -10.20 7.01 -34.02
C TYR A 315 -10.04 5.49 -33.83
N VAL A 316 -8.94 5.07 -33.29
CA VAL A 316 -8.70 3.71 -32.76
C VAL A 316 -8.75 3.77 -31.23
N TRP A 317 -8.01 4.69 -30.62
CA TRP A 317 -7.96 4.90 -29.17
C TRP A 317 -8.92 5.99 -28.72
N LEU A 318 -9.62 5.74 -27.60
CA LEU A 318 -10.49 6.71 -26.93
C LEU A 318 -10.34 6.54 -25.42
N ASN A 319 -10.13 7.64 -24.68
CA ASN A 319 -10.18 7.66 -23.22
C ASN A 319 -11.60 7.95 -22.73
N THR A 320 -12.04 7.20 -21.72
CA THR A 320 -13.34 7.40 -21.04
C THR A 320 -13.21 7.09 -19.54
N SER A 321 -14.07 7.71 -18.73
CA SER A 321 -14.15 7.44 -17.29
C SER A 321 -14.54 6.00 -16.95
N ASP A 322 -15.24 5.29 -17.83
CA ASP A 322 -15.71 3.94 -17.58
C ASP A 322 -14.64 2.89 -17.85
N TYR A 323 -13.81 3.09 -18.89
CA TYR A 323 -12.92 2.07 -19.44
C TYR A 323 -11.44 2.46 -19.41
N GLY A 324 -11.09 3.71 -19.04
CA GLY A 324 -9.75 4.23 -19.23
C GLY A 324 -9.46 4.40 -20.74
N TRP A 325 -8.25 4.02 -21.20
CA TRP A 325 -7.94 3.98 -22.62
C TRP A 325 -8.48 2.70 -23.24
N LYS A 326 -9.25 2.86 -24.32
CA LYS A 326 -9.86 1.77 -25.07
C LYS A 326 -9.50 1.86 -26.55
N ALA A 327 -8.96 0.77 -27.10
CA ALA A 327 -8.73 0.61 -28.53
C ALA A 327 -9.69 -0.40 -29.13
N THR A 328 -10.19 -0.12 -30.33
CA THR A 328 -10.98 -1.08 -31.11
C THR A 328 -11.02 -0.72 -32.60
N GLY A 329 -10.92 -1.74 -33.46
CA GLY A 329 -11.25 -1.65 -34.89
C GLY A 329 -12.66 -2.16 -35.21
N TYR A 330 -13.51 -2.46 -34.20
CA TYR A 330 -14.88 -2.92 -34.41
C TYR A 330 -15.85 -1.76 -34.38
N ILE A 331 -16.51 -1.51 -35.50
CA ILE A 331 -17.45 -0.37 -35.68
C ILE A 331 -18.71 -0.85 -36.34
N SER A 332 -19.86 -0.50 -35.76
CA SER A 332 -21.21 -0.77 -36.33
C SER A 332 -21.41 -2.21 -36.80
N GLY A 333 -20.92 -3.20 -36.03
CA GLY A 333 -21.14 -4.62 -36.32
C GLY A 333 -20.10 -5.23 -37.27
N LYS A 334 -19.01 -4.54 -37.61
CA LYS A 334 -17.98 -5.03 -38.54
C LYS A 334 -16.56 -4.81 -37.98
N ASN A 335 -15.69 -5.74 -38.34
CA ASN A 335 -14.25 -5.60 -38.10
C ASN A 335 -13.60 -4.81 -39.24
N TYR A 336 -12.69 -3.92 -38.89
CA TYR A 336 -11.87 -3.14 -39.82
C TYR A 336 -10.40 -3.30 -39.48
N ALA A 337 -9.57 -3.30 -40.52
CA ALA A 337 -8.14 -3.18 -40.33
C ALA A 337 -7.81 -1.82 -39.73
N SER A 338 -7.01 -1.83 -38.67
CA SER A 338 -6.50 -0.62 -38.04
C SER A 338 -5.15 -0.86 -37.38
N GLU A 339 -4.39 0.22 -37.20
CA GLU A 339 -3.10 0.23 -36.51
C GLU A 339 -2.92 1.58 -35.82
N SER A 340 -2.63 1.56 -34.54
CA SER A 340 -2.46 2.78 -33.76
C SER A 340 -1.67 2.53 -32.47
N TYR A 341 -0.94 3.54 -32.06
CA TYR A 341 -0.12 3.57 -30.85
C TYR A 341 -0.67 4.56 -29.85
N LEU A 342 -0.83 4.12 -28.60
CA LEU A 342 -1.01 4.99 -27.43
C LEU A 342 0.33 5.17 -26.76
N LEU A 343 0.91 6.35 -26.87
CA LEU A 343 2.22 6.70 -26.39
C LEU A 343 2.14 7.33 -24.99
N LEU A 344 2.86 6.79 -24.03
CA LEU A 344 3.06 7.43 -22.72
C LEU A 344 3.95 8.67 -22.90
N PRO A 345 3.96 9.62 -21.95
CA PRO A 345 4.97 10.69 -21.95
C PRO A 345 6.38 10.12 -21.87
N GLU A 346 7.38 10.92 -22.23
CA GLU A 346 8.79 10.53 -22.09
C GLU A 346 9.09 10.19 -20.62
N ILE A 347 9.67 9.04 -20.38
CA ILE A 347 10.04 8.52 -19.05
C ILE A 347 11.56 8.64 -18.90
N ASN A 348 11.99 9.33 -17.84
CA ASN A 348 13.41 9.49 -17.54
C ASN A 348 13.84 8.46 -16.47
N LEU A 349 14.68 7.52 -16.88
CA LEU A 349 15.25 6.48 -16.02
C LEU A 349 16.68 6.79 -15.55
N THR A 350 17.14 8.06 -15.70
CA THR A 350 18.44 8.49 -15.20
C THR A 350 18.46 8.46 -13.67
N GLY A 351 19.49 7.87 -13.08
CA GLY A 351 19.62 7.75 -11.62
C GLY A 351 18.90 6.53 -11.03
N TYR A 352 18.42 5.62 -11.88
CA TYR A 352 17.86 4.34 -11.45
C TYR A 352 18.79 3.18 -11.80
N SER A 353 18.79 2.14 -10.97
CA SER A 353 19.52 0.87 -11.15
C SER A 353 18.61 -0.26 -11.61
N LYS A 354 17.32 -0.15 -11.33
CA LYS A 354 16.24 -1.01 -11.83
C LYS A 354 15.03 -0.16 -12.20
N ALA A 355 14.24 -0.62 -13.16
CA ALA A 355 12.92 -0.05 -13.44
C ALA A 355 11.98 -1.15 -13.93
N THR A 356 10.68 -1.00 -13.61
CA THR A 356 9.62 -1.93 -14.02
C THR A 356 8.40 -1.15 -14.49
N LEU A 357 7.69 -1.71 -15.47
CA LEU A 357 6.36 -1.28 -15.89
C LEU A 357 5.34 -2.31 -15.44
N SER A 358 4.21 -1.85 -14.88
CA SER A 358 3.03 -2.68 -14.68
C SER A 358 1.76 -1.91 -15.05
N PHE A 359 0.74 -2.62 -15.54
CA PHE A 359 -0.56 -2.03 -15.88
C PHE A 359 -1.68 -3.05 -15.70
N GLN A 360 -2.90 -2.56 -15.60
CA GLN A 360 -4.09 -3.40 -15.56
C GLN A 360 -4.88 -3.20 -16.86
N HIS A 361 -5.30 -4.29 -17.48
CA HIS A 361 -5.99 -4.27 -18.76
C HIS A 361 -7.06 -5.37 -18.89
N SER A 362 -7.96 -5.21 -19.83
CA SER A 362 -8.88 -6.25 -20.29
C SER A 362 -8.88 -6.36 -21.82
N LEU A 363 -9.21 -7.53 -22.31
CA LEU A 363 -9.31 -7.80 -23.74
C LEU A 363 -10.52 -8.67 -24.01
N LYS A 364 -11.32 -8.32 -25.00
CA LYS A 364 -12.41 -9.15 -25.48
C LYS A 364 -12.45 -9.17 -27.01
N PHE A 365 -13.00 -10.24 -27.53
CA PHE A 365 -13.14 -10.52 -28.97
C PHE A 365 -11.80 -10.72 -29.72
N CYS A 366 -10.75 -11.11 -28.98
CA CYS A 366 -9.44 -11.46 -29.55
C CYS A 366 -8.75 -12.47 -28.62
N THR A 367 -8.62 -13.72 -29.03
CA THR A 367 -7.98 -14.79 -28.24
C THR A 367 -6.49 -14.96 -28.57
N GLU A 368 -5.98 -14.27 -29.59
CA GLU A 368 -4.57 -14.26 -30.01
C GLU A 368 -3.97 -12.87 -29.72
N ALA A 369 -3.91 -12.50 -28.41
CA ALA A 369 -3.51 -11.15 -28.00
C ALA A 369 -2.15 -10.74 -28.61
N GLU A 370 -1.13 -11.56 -28.46
CA GLU A 370 0.24 -11.27 -28.93
C GLU A 370 0.40 -11.11 -30.45
N LYS A 371 -0.60 -11.53 -31.22
CA LYS A 371 -0.63 -11.33 -32.68
C LYS A 371 -1.08 -9.92 -33.07
N TYR A 372 -1.94 -9.33 -32.25
CA TYR A 372 -2.61 -8.06 -32.57
C TYR A 372 -2.19 -6.91 -31.64
N LEU A 373 -1.60 -7.23 -30.50
CA LEU A 373 -1.25 -6.26 -29.46
C LEU A 373 0.20 -6.43 -29.03
N SER A 374 0.89 -5.33 -28.80
CA SER A 374 2.21 -5.32 -28.15
C SER A 374 2.34 -4.12 -27.22
N VAL A 375 3.31 -4.19 -26.33
CA VAL A 375 3.81 -3.04 -25.59
C VAL A 375 5.26 -2.85 -26.00
N GLU A 376 5.59 -1.64 -26.43
CA GLU A 376 6.86 -1.34 -27.04
C GLU A 376 7.59 -0.25 -26.26
N VAL A 377 8.91 -0.29 -26.28
CA VAL A 377 9.77 0.75 -25.73
C VAL A 377 10.68 1.29 -26.84
N THR A 378 10.66 2.62 -26.98
CA THR A 378 11.59 3.33 -27.86
C THR A 378 12.68 3.97 -26.99
N CYS A 379 13.93 3.68 -27.30
CA CYS A 379 15.11 4.21 -26.64
C CYS A 379 16.21 4.49 -27.67
N ASP A 380 16.80 5.68 -27.64
CA ASP A 380 17.87 6.10 -28.57
C ASP A 380 17.48 5.89 -30.05
N GLY A 381 16.19 6.05 -30.39
CA GLY A 381 15.66 5.88 -31.75
C GLY A 381 15.40 4.43 -32.18
N ALA A 382 15.68 3.45 -31.35
CA ALA A 382 15.36 2.04 -31.60
C ALA A 382 14.09 1.65 -30.80
N THR A 383 13.18 0.91 -31.43
CA THR A 383 11.96 0.39 -30.82
C THR A 383 12.08 -1.13 -30.63
N THR A 384 11.71 -1.62 -29.46
CA THR A 384 11.73 -3.04 -29.08
C THR A 384 10.43 -3.40 -28.39
N SER A 385 9.83 -4.53 -28.73
CA SER A 385 8.68 -5.08 -27.99
C SER A 385 9.12 -5.60 -26.64
N LEU A 386 8.29 -5.37 -25.63
CA LEU A 386 8.47 -5.87 -24.27
C LEU A 386 7.84 -7.25 -24.13
N ASP A 387 8.55 -8.16 -23.49
CA ASP A 387 8.11 -9.53 -23.21
C ASP A 387 7.58 -9.69 -21.80
N GLY A 388 7.03 -10.87 -21.48
CA GLY A 388 6.58 -11.22 -20.13
C GLY A 388 5.24 -10.62 -19.72
N ILE A 389 4.44 -10.15 -20.67
CA ILE A 389 3.12 -9.57 -20.42
C ILE A 389 2.11 -10.71 -20.17
N ASN A 390 1.42 -10.64 -19.05
CA ASN A 390 0.28 -11.52 -18.76
C ASN A 390 -0.96 -11.00 -19.51
N TRP A 391 -1.25 -11.58 -20.68
CA TRP A 391 -2.36 -11.15 -21.51
C TRP A 391 -3.71 -11.69 -21.02
N PRO A 392 -4.81 -10.89 -21.11
CA PRO A 392 -6.17 -11.39 -20.90
C PRO A 392 -6.54 -12.48 -21.92
N ALA A 393 -7.36 -13.43 -21.51
CA ALA A 393 -7.79 -14.55 -22.37
C ALA A 393 -8.59 -14.13 -23.63
N GLY A 394 -8.97 -12.87 -23.76
CA GLY A 394 -9.68 -12.33 -24.92
C GLY A 394 -11.15 -12.72 -25.08
N THR A 395 -11.71 -13.44 -24.10
CA THR A 395 -13.09 -13.96 -24.15
C THR A 395 -14.08 -13.18 -23.30
N ASN A 396 -13.62 -12.41 -22.33
CA ASN A 396 -14.45 -11.66 -21.39
C ASN A 396 -13.78 -10.34 -20.97
N TRP A 397 -14.48 -9.51 -20.19
CA TRP A 397 -14.00 -8.21 -19.69
C TRP A 397 -13.26 -8.32 -18.34
N THR A 398 -12.84 -9.51 -17.91
CA THR A 398 -12.13 -9.66 -16.64
C THR A 398 -10.79 -8.94 -16.72
N PRO A 399 -10.54 -7.92 -15.89
CA PRO A 399 -9.25 -7.26 -15.84
C PRO A 399 -8.16 -8.19 -15.32
N VAL A 400 -7.00 -8.15 -15.94
CA VAL A 400 -5.80 -8.83 -15.47
C VAL A 400 -4.67 -7.82 -15.26
N LYS A 401 -3.72 -8.13 -14.39
CA LYS A 401 -2.47 -7.38 -14.27
C LYS A 401 -1.48 -7.89 -15.30
N SER A 402 -0.75 -6.97 -15.93
CA SER A 402 0.31 -7.31 -16.92
C SER A 402 1.46 -8.16 -16.36
N GLY A 403 1.60 -8.22 -15.02
CA GLY A 403 2.85 -8.60 -14.37
C GLY A 403 3.82 -7.41 -14.31
N ASP A 404 4.97 -7.63 -13.67
CA ASP A 404 6.07 -6.65 -13.61
C ASP A 404 7.00 -6.86 -14.81
N ILE A 405 6.97 -5.91 -15.75
CA ILE A 405 7.73 -5.95 -17.00
C ILE A 405 9.05 -5.24 -16.76
N ASP A 406 10.17 -5.93 -16.95
CA ASP A 406 11.50 -5.40 -16.65
C ASP A 406 11.93 -4.33 -17.67
N LEU A 407 12.25 -3.15 -17.17
CA LEU A 407 12.82 -2.03 -17.92
C LEU A 407 14.29 -1.75 -17.54
N SER A 408 14.92 -2.64 -16.77
CA SER A 408 16.25 -2.39 -16.20
C SER A 408 17.35 -2.27 -17.26
N SER A 409 17.15 -2.80 -18.47
CA SER A 409 18.06 -2.59 -19.62
C SER A 409 18.07 -1.15 -20.16
N TYR A 410 17.11 -0.32 -19.74
CA TYR A 410 16.96 1.07 -20.16
C TYR A 410 17.31 2.08 -19.05
N VAL A 411 17.76 1.63 -17.87
CA VAL A 411 18.17 2.55 -16.80
C VAL A 411 19.31 3.46 -17.27
N GLY A 412 19.31 4.67 -16.72
CA GLY A 412 20.25 5.72 -17.13
C GLY A 412 19.85 6.46 -18.42
N LYS A 413 18.74 6.09 -19.05
CA LYS A 413 18.27 6.65 -20.34
C LYS A 413 16.87 7.26 -20.20
N LYS A 414 16.47 7.95 -21.27
CA LYS A 414 15.10 8.37 -21.50
C LYS A 414 14.44 7.42 -22.46
N ILE A 415 13.21 7.02 -22.18
CA ILE A 415 12.44 6.07 -23.00
C ILE A 415 11.04 6.60 -23.26
N GLN A 416 10.43 6.08 -24.32
CA GLN A 416 8.99 6.23 -24.56
C GLN A 416 8.35 4.85 -24.66
N ILE A 417 7.27 4.63 -23.92
CA ILE A 417 6.50 3.38 -23.95
C ILE A 417 5.25 3.61 -24.80
N ALA A 418 4.90 2.61 -25.62
CA ALA A 418 3.72 2.60 -26.46
C ALA A 418 2.90 1.33 -26.23
N PHE A 419 1.60 1.47 -26.11
CA PHE A 419 0.64 0.38 -26.28
C PHE A 419 0.24 0.35 -27.76
N HIS A 420 0.65 -0.69 -28.47
CA HIS A 420 0.42 -0.84 -29.90
C HIS A 420 -0.78 -1.78 -30.12
N TYR A 421 -1.74 -1.29 -30.87
CA TYR A 421 -2.95 -2.00 -31.25
C TYR A 421 -3.01 -2.20 -32.76
N THR A 422 -3.29 -3.43 -33.17
CA THR A 422 -3.63 -3.76 -34.57
C THR A 422 -4.90 -4.58 -34.64
N SER A 423 -5.55 -4.54 -35.79
CA SER A 423 -6.70 -5.38 -36.11
C SER A 423 -6.80 -5.62 -37.64
N ASP A 424 -7.61 -6.60 -38.03
CA ASP A 424 -7.91 -6.88 -39.42
C ASP A 424 -9.44 -7.08 -39.64
N THR A 425 -9.84 -7.44 -40.86
CA THR A 425 -11.24 -7.65 -41.19
C THR A 425 -11.84 -8.92 -40.57
N SER A 426 -11.02 -9.79 -40.00
CA SER A 426 -11.45 -11.04 -39.34
C SER A 426 -11.49 -10.86 -37.82
N VAL A 427 -10.52 -10.17 -37.24
CA VAL A 427 -10.39 -9.94 -35.79
C VAL A 427 -10.16 -8.47 -35.51
N ALA A 428 -11.06 -7.87 -34.75
CA ALA A 428 -10.89 -6.53 -34.18
C ALA A 428 -11.27 -6.58 -32.69
N GLY A 429 -10.32 -7.03 -31.87
CA GLY A 429 -10.46 -7.08 -30.43
C GLY A 429 -10.70 -5.69 -29.84
N THR A 430 -11.30 -5.65 -28.65
CA THR A 430 -11.38 -4.43 -27.87
C THR A 430 -10.45 -4.56 -26.68
N TRP A 431 -9.44 -3.69 -26.62
CA TRP A 431 -8.44 -3.65 -25.58
C TRP A 431 -8.63 -2.42 -24.69
N GLU A 432 -8.76 -2.64 -23.40
CA GLU A 432 -8.93 -1.59 -22.40
C GLU A 432 -7.72 -1.57 -21.46
N ILE A 433 -7.18 -0.37 -21.16
CA ILE A 433 -6.07 -0.16 -20.24
C ILE A 433 -6.54 0.80 -19.14
N PHE A 434 -6.58 0.29 -17.91
CA PHE A 434 -7.17 1.02 -16.78
C PHE A 434 -6.19 1.90 -16.03
N ASN A 435 -4.93 1.49 -15.96
CA ASN A 435 -3.84 2.23 -15.31
C ASN A 435 -2.49 1.83 -15.89
N ALA A 436 -1.46 2.61 -15.59
CA ALA A 436 -0.07 2.22 -15.80
C ALA A 436 0.80 2.81 -14.69
N ILE A 437 1.78 2.02 -14.22
CA ILE A 437 2.73 2.38 -13.18
C ILE A 437 4.13 2.03 -13.68
N ILE A 438 5.05 2.99 -13.58
CA ILE A 438 6.47 2.75 -13.80
C ILE A 438 7.17 3.07 -12.48
N SER A 439 7.85 2.07 -11.94
CA SER A 439 8.61 2.15 -10.70
C SER A 439 10.09 1.95 -10.99
N GLY A 440 10.97 2.54 -10.19
CA GLY A 440 12.40 2.37 -10.34
C GLY A 440 13.11 2.35 -8.99
N VAL A 441 14.14 1.53 -8.90
CA VAL A 441 15.07 1.54 -7.78
C VAL A 441 16.12 2.59 -8.09
N LYS A 442 16.20 3.64 -7.26
CA LYS A 442 17.30 4.61 -7.41
C LYS A 442 18.64 3.90 -7.31
N THR A 443 19.58 4.28 -8.16
CA THR A 443 20.98 4.01 -7.84
C THR A 443 21.16 4.59 -6.44
N ALA A 444 21.48 3.72 -5.46
CA ALA A 444 21.95 4.24 -4.20
C ALA A 444 22.87 5.40 -4.55
N ASP A 445 22.66 6.59 -3.94
CA ASP A 445 23.69 7.60 -3.98
C ASP A 445 24.94 6.88 -3.48
N CYS A 446 25.65 6.28 -4.40
CA CYS A 446 27.04 5.98 -4.18
C CYS A 446 27.54 7.36 -3.81
N ILE A 447 27.77 7.59 -2.52
CA ILE A 447 28.77 8.57 -2.12
C ILE A 447 29.86 8.30 -3.13
N PRO A 448 30.10 9.21 -4.10
CA PRO A 448 30.94 8.91 -5.24
C PRO A 448 32.15 8.26 -4.66
N THR A 449 32.50 7.03 -5.10
CA THR A 449 33.65 6.30 -4.56
C THR A 449 34.75 7.33 -4.63
N ILE A 450 35.11 7.91 -3.48
CA ILE A 450 35.92 9.08 -3.44
C ILE A 450 37.24 8.60 -3.99
N LEU A 451 37.47 8.90 -5.26
CA LEU A 451 38.71 8.62 -5.97
C LEU A 451 39.76 9.60 -5.42
N PHE A 452 39.98 9.56 -4.09
CA PHE A 452 41.24 10.06 -3.63
C PHE A 452 42.26 8.94 -3.77
N ASP A 453 43.32 9.28 -4.41
CA ASP A 453 44.40 8.33 -4.69
C ASP A 453 45.20 8.11 -3.41
N VAL A 454 44.95 6.97 -2.73
CA VAL A 454 45.65 6.61 -1.48
C VAL A 454 47.18 6.52 -1.64
N THR A 455 47.68 6.46 -2.88
CA THR A 455 49.12 6.48 -3.17
C THR A 455 49.71 7.88 -3.17
N ARG A 456 48.88 8.94 -3.20
CA ARG A 456 49.32 10.33 -3.09
C ARG A 456 49.15 10.87 -1.68
N PRO A 457 50.00 11.81 -1.23
CA PRO A 457 49.89 12.42 0.10
C PRO A 457 48.49 13.04 0.29
N TYR A 458 47.87 12.77 1.41
CA TYR A 458 46.60 13.35 1.85
C TYR A 458 46.63 13.70 3.33
N GLU A 459 45.75 14.58 3.75
CA GLU A 459 45.61 15.03 5.13
C GLU A 459 44.21 14.68 5.63
N VAL A 460 44.11 14.31 6.92
CA VAL A 460 42.83 13.98 7.57
C VAL A 460 42.57 14.99 8.68
N TYR A 461 41.32 15.44 8.77
CA TYR A 461 40.87 16.40 9.76
C TYR A 461 39.58 15.93 10.45
N ASP A 462 39.39 16.34 11.70
CA ASP A 462 38.09 16.22 12.35
C ASP A 462 37.10 17.27 11.83
N MET A 463 35.85 17.23 12.30
CA MET A 463 34.82 18.21 11.90
C MET A 463 35.06 19.64 12.40
N ASN A 464 35.98 19.81 13.35
CA ASN A 464 36.40 21.14 13.89
C ASN A 464 37.60 21.70 13.14
N GLY A 465 38.16 20.94 12.18
CA GLY A 465 39.30 21.37 11.37
C GLY A 465 40.66 21.01 12.02
N HIS A 466 40.70 20.22 13.10
CA HIS A 466 41.97 19.75 13.68
C HIS A 466 42.53 18.62 12.83
N ARG A 467 43.82 18.69 12.51
CA ARG A 467 44.49 17.68 11.74
C ARG A 467 44.62 16.38 12.58
N LEU A 468 44.22 15.26 11.99
CA LEU A 468 44.30 13.94 12.55
C LEU A 468 45.48 13.14 11.96
N ASN A 469 45.99 12.14 12.69
CA ASN A 469 47.02 11.28 12.15
C ASN A 469 46.42 10.31 11.11
N ALA A 470 46.85 10.42 9.86
CA ALA A 470 46.30 9.62 8.75
C ALA A 470 46.53 8.09 8.91
N ASN A 471 47.48 7.68 9.71
CA ASN A 471 47.81 6.28 9.96
C ASN A 471 47.01 5.67 11.13
N GLU A 472 46.20 6.43 11.84
CA GLU A 472 45.38 5.94 12.95
C GLU A 472 43.94 5.63 12.46
N THR A 473 43.27 4.72 13.15
CA THR A 473 41.89 4.39 12.87
C THR A 473 40.96 5.43 13.53
N HIS A 474 40.41 6.32 12.75
CA HIS A 474 39.43 7.31 13.20
C HIS A 474 38.03 6.79 12.93
N ARG A 475 37.14 6.83 13.93
CA ARG A 475 35.71 6.53 13.78
C ARG A 475 34.89 7.81 13.76
N GLY A 476 33.79 7.81 12.98
CA GLY A 476 32.92 8.96 12.86
C GLY A 476 33.21 9.80 11.62
N MET A 477 32.77 11.05 11.64
CA MET A 477 32.87 11.96 10.49
C MET A 477 34.24 12.61 10.43
N ILE A 478 34.95 12.46 9.32
CA ILE A 478 36.27 13.05 9.05
C ILE A 478 36.27 13.79 7.71
N ILE A 479 37.20 14.72 7.54
CA ILE A 479 37.48 15.41 6.29
C ILE A 479 38.83 14.91 5.77
N ILE A 480 38.87 14.41 4.53
CA ILE A 480 40.11 14.08 3.83
C ILE A 480 40.39 15.18 2.82
N ARG A 481 41.61 15.71 2.85
CA ARG A 481 42.09 16.72 1.88
C ARG A 481 43.24 16.17 1.06
N GLN A 482 43.17 16.30 -0.27
CA GLN A 482 44.23 15.93 -1.18
C GLN A 482 44.36 17.01 -2.27
N GLY A 483 45.43 17.76 -2.24
CA GLY A 483 45.62 18.93 -3.11
C GLY A 483 44.54 20.00 -2.86
N ASN A 484 43.87 20.44 -3.90
CA ASN A 484 42.78 21.44 -3.82
C ASN A 484 41.40 20.82 -3.54
N ASN A 485 41.29 19.49 -3.41
CA ASN A 485 40.05 18.82 -3.17
C ASN A 485 39.92 18.40 -1.70
N ALA A 486 38.69 18.49 -1.18
CA ALA A 486 38.36 18.02 0.17
C ALA A 486 37.06 17.25 0.15
N TRP A 487 37.03 16.13 0.89
CA TRP A 487 35.89 15.22 0.97
C TRP A 487 35.53 14.95 2.43
N LYS A 488 34.25 14.94 2.72
CA LYS A 488 33.69 14.58 4.03
C LYS A 488 33.30 13.10 3.99
N ILE A 489 33.87 12.30 4.89
CA ILE A 489 33.68 10.85 4.94
C ILE A 489 33.19 10.43 6.32
N VAL A 490 32.27 9.47 6.35
CA VAL A 490 31.88 8.74 7.57
C VAL A 490 32.63 7.43 7.62
N LYS A 491 33.50 7.24 8.60
CA LYS A 491 34.22 5.98 8.80
C LYS A 491 33.57 5.21 9.94
N GLN A 492 33.04 4.03 9.62
CA GLN A 492 32.39 3.10 10.56
C GLN A 492 33.39 2.37 11.44
#